data_73297e80b025e18af86a708124b5fb57
#
_entry.id   73297e80b025e18af86a708124b5fb57
#
_cell.length_a   1.000
_cell.length_b   1.000
_cell.length_c   1.000
_cell.angle_alpha   90.00
_cell.angle_beta   90.00
_cell.angle_gamma   90.00
#
_symmetry.space_group_name_H-M   'P 1'
#
loop_
_entity.id
_entity.type
_entity.pdbx_description
1 polymer ?
#
loop_
_entity_poly.entity_id
_entity_poly.type
_entity_poly.pdbx_seq_one_letter_code
_entity_poly.pdbx_strand_id
1 'polypeptide(L)'
;MIDCKAYEFCAASVDQDTTPKYVKLQMREFMGICEGENPKYTISGKKLHQVENILRILIMPKGLKAGQPLYDCTVGYQWLFYTAILCTVYRDNPKKRRYETGVLEICRKNFKTYTIATIFILLFLTEPQFSKFYSVAPDGSLSREIREAIAETIRSSPLVYEYHDTKRFKILRDSITFKPTATQYIPLSYSTSRMDGKLPNAFIADEVGALPIAYPIEAMRSGQLNILNKLGFIISTKYPTIDNPFEDEVKYSKRVLDRLEKDETYFSLLYEPDETQGWETNDLILQQSNPVA
;
A
#
# COMPACT_ATOMS: atom_id res chain seq x y z
N MET A 1 7.91 19.18 -14.35
CA MET A 1 7.11 18.95 -13.15
C MET A 1 5.95 18.05 -13.50
N ILE A 2 5.67 17.04 -12.69
CA ILE A 2 4.51 16.14 -12.85
C ILE A 2 3.49 16.54 -11.81
N ASP A 3 2.38 17.10 -12.29
CA ASP A 3 1.23 17.46 -11.47
C ASP A 3 0.30 16.24 -11.34
N CYS A 4 -0.08 15.88 -10.11
CA CYS A 4 -0.96 14.76 -9.80
C CYS A 4 -1.55 14.90 -8.39
N LYS A 5 -2.62 14.17 -8.12
CA LYS A 5 -3.31 14.18 -6.81
C LYS A 5 -2.38 13.95 -5.61
N ALA A 6 -1.37 13.10 -5.78
CA ALA A 6 -0.37 12.85 -4.73
C ALA A 6 0.52 14.06 -4.50
N TYR A 7 0.92 14.78 -5.56
CA TYR A 7 1.71 16.01 -5.45
C TYR A 7 0.88 17.15 -4.82
N GLU A 8 -0.37 17.34 -5.28
CA GLU A 8 -1.31 18.32 -4.70
C GLU A 8 -1.45 18.10 -3.19
N PHE A 9 -1.64 16.84 -2.76
CA PHE A 9 -1.73 16.50 -1.34
C PHE A 9 -0.44 16.82 -0.58
N CYS A 10 0.73 16.45 -1.12
CA CYS A 10 2.00 16.76 -0.48
C CYS A 10 2.22 18.28 -0.34
N ALA A 11 1.98 19.04 -1.41
CA ALA A 11 2.13 20.50 -1.41
C ALA A 11 1.19 21.19 -0.40
N ALA A 12 -0.02 20.66 -0.22
CA ALA A 12 -0.98 21.18 0.74
C ALA A 12 -0.66 20.83 2.20
N SER A 13 0.06 19.73 2.45
CA SER A 13 0.18 19.15 3.80
C SER A 13 1.59 19.16 4.37
N VAL A 14 2.64 19.25 3.54
CA VAL A 14 4.03 19.04 3.98
C VAL A 14 4.52 20.01 5.05
N ASP A 15 4.00 21.22 5.07
CA ASP A 15 4.38 22.24 6.06
C ASP A 15 3.38 22.41 7.20
N GLN A 16 2.29 21.63 7.21
CA GLN A 16 1.30 21.68 8.29
C GLN A 16 1.80 20.97 9.55
N ASP A 17 1.49 21.49 10.73
CA ASP A 17 1.84 20.87 12.02
C ASP A 17 1.13 19.52 12.21
N THR A 18 -0.02 19.32 11.58
CA THR A 18 -0.78 18.06 11.59
C THR A 18 -0.12 16.94 10.80
N THR A 19 0.93 17.22 10.03
CA THR A 19 1.72 16.20 9.33
C THR A 19 2.95 15.83 10.14
N PRO A 20 3.13 14.54 10.55
CA PRO A 20 4.28 14.11 11.35
C PRO A 20 5.62 14.27 10.62
N LYS A 21 6.70 14.41 11.38
CA LYS A 21 8.08 14.59 10.89
C LYS A 21 8.45 13.62 9.77
N TYR A 22 8.25 12.33 9.99
CA TYR A 22 8.68 11.29 9.04
C TYR A 22 7.82 11.26 7.78
N VAL A 23 6.54 11.60 7.87
CA VAL A 23 5.68 11.80 6.70
C VAL A 23 6.13 13.01 5.89
N LYS A 24 6.48 14.14 6.55
CA LYS A 24 7.06 15.32 5.88
C LYS A 24 8.32 14.99 5.09
N LEU A 25 9.23 14.19 5.67
CA LEU A 25 10.47 13.77 4.99
C LEU A 25 10.16 12.97 3.73
N GLN A 26 9.24 12.01 3.81
CA GLN A 26 8.84 11.19 2.66
C GLN A 26 8.11 12.01 1.58
N MET A 27 7.25 12.97 1.99
CA MET A 27 6.58 13.88 1.06
C MET A 27 7.58 14.76 0.30
N ARG A 28 8.57 15.36 0.99
CA ARG A 28 9.59 16.19 0.33
C ARG A 28 10.42 15.40 -0.68
N GLU A 29 10.77 14.16 -0.35
CA GLU A 29 11.47 13.29 -1.30
C GLU A 29 10.60 12.99 -2.54
N PHE A 30 9.32 12.68 -2.35
CA PHE A 30 8.37 12.45 -3.45
C PHE A 30 8.18 13.69 -4.31
N MET A 31 8.03 14.87 -3.70
CA MET A 31 7.89 16.14 -4.41
C MET A 31 9.11 16.44 -5.29
N GLY A 32 10.34 16.28 -4.77
CA GLY A 32 11.56 16.45 -5.55
C GLY A 32 11.65 15.50 -6.76
N ILE A 33 11.09 14.29 -6.68
CA ILE A 33 10.98 13.38 -7.83
C ILE A 33 9.98 13.94 -8.86
N CYS A 34 8.82 14.45 -8.43
CA CYS A 34 7.81 15.06 -9.30
C CYS A 34 8.32 16.32 -10.00
N GLU A 35 9.12 17.11 -9.31
CA GLU A 35 9.75 18.35 -9.80
C GLU A 35 10.93 18.09 -10.73
N GLY A 36 11.42 16.86 -10.77
CA GLY A 36 12.51 16.43 -11.65
C GLY A 36 13.89 16.64 -11.07
N GLU A 37 14.02 16.97 -9.79
CA GLU A 37 15.27 17.19 -9.08
C GLU A 37 16.07 15.89 -8.87
N ASN A 38 15.39 14.75 -8.84
CA ASN A 38 16.05 13.47 -8.64
C ASN A 38 16.67 12.96 -9.95
N PRO A 39 18.01 12.74 -10.01
CA PRO A 39 18.69 12.33 -11.25
C PRO A 39 18.38 10.87 -11.63
N LYS A 40 18.01 10.03 -10.68
CA LYS A 40 17.86 8.57 -10.83
C LYS A 40 16.42 8.15 -11.11
N TYR A 41 15.45 8.86 -10.50
CA TYR A 41 14.05 8.46 -10.47
C TYR A 41 13.14 9.50 -11.08
N THR A 42 12.01 9.03 -11.59
CA THR A 42 10.93 9.87 -12.12
C THR A 42 9.58 9.20 -11.92
N ILE A 43 8.50 9.97 -11.98
CA ILE A 43 7.15 9.42 -12.05
C ILE A 43 6.84 9.05 -13.51
N SER A 44 6.46 7.81 -13.75
CA SER A 44 6.01 7.37 -15.07
C SER A 44 4.59 7.89 -15.35
N GLY A 45 4.45 8.87 -16.24
CA GLY A 45 3.15 9.41 -16.64
C GLY A 45 2.21 8.32 -17.19
N LYS A 46 2.74 7.33 -17.90
CA LYS A 46 1.96 6.18 -18.38
C LYS A 46 1.36 5.35 -17.23
N LYS A 47 2.17 5.03 -16.21
CA LYS A 47 1.69 4.26 -15.05
C LYS A 47 0.73 5.08 -14.20
N LEU A 48 1.00 6.36 -14.00
CA LEU A 48 0.12 7.29 -13.29
C LEU A 48 -1.26 7.34 -13.96
N HIS A 49 -1.30 7.59 -15.25
CA HIS A 49 -2.56 7.63 -16.01
C HIS A 49 -3.31 6.28 -15.95
N GLN A 50 -2.59 5.16 -15.97
CA GLN A 50 -3.18 3.83 -15.82
C GLN A 50 -3.82 3.66 -14.44
N VAL A 51 -3.14 4.04 -13.36
CA VAL A 51 -3.67 3.99 -11.98
C VAL A 51 -4.91 4.86 -11.86
N GLU A 52 -4.85 6.10 -12.33
CA GLU A 52 -5.99 7.02 -12.30
C GLU A 52 -7.21 6.49 -13.06
N ASN A 53 -7.00 5.95 -14.27
CA ASN A 53 -8.09 5.41 -15.08
C ASN A 53 -8.74 4.19 -14.41
N ILE A 54 -7.94 3.33 -13.77
CA ILE A 54 -8.48 2.20 -13.02
C ILE A 54 -9.31 2.71 -11.83
N LEU A 55 -8.82 3.70 -11.08
CA LEU A 55 -9.57 4.28 -9.95
C LEU A 55 -10.88 4.95 -10.39
N ARG A 56 -10.96 5.51 -11.62
CA ARG A 56 -12.21 6.08 -12.18
C ARG A 56 -13.28 5.05 -12.50
N ILE A 57 -12.89 3.81 -12.81
CA ILE A 57 -13.83 2.74 -13.14
C ILE A 57 -14.10 1.79 -11.97
N LEU A 58 -13.32 1.89 -10.90
CA LEU A 58 -13.59 1.18 -9.64
C LEU A 58 -14.62 1.96 -8.83
N ILE A 59 -15.57 1.25 -8.25
CA ILE A 59 -16.68 1.83 -7.48
C ILE A 59 -16.55 1.47 -6.01
N MET A 60 -16.74 2.45 -5.14
CA MET A 60 -16.78 2.25 -3.69
C MET A 60 -17.96 1.34 -3.32
N PRO A 61 -17.71 0.18 -2.69
CA PRO A 61 -18.77 -0.81 -2.49
C PRO A 61 -19.73 -0.45 -1.36
N LYS A 62 -19.29 0.28 -0.33
CA LYS A 62 -20.07 0.56 0.88
C LYS A 62 -19.60 1.83 1.60
N GLY A 63 -20.42 2.28 2.57
CA GLY A 63 -20.17 3.49 3.36
C GLY A 63 -20.82 4.73 2.76
N LEU A 64 -20.45 5.91 3.29
CA LEU A 64 -21.06 7.19 2.90
C LEU A 64 -20.86 7.55 1.42
N LYS A 65 -19.81 7.04 0.79
CA LYS A 65 -19.48 7.27 -0.61
C LYS A 65 -19.78 6.06 -1.51
N ALA A 66 -20.63 5.13 -1.05
CA ALA A 66 -21.01 3.96 -1.85
C ALA A 66 -21.58 4.38 -3.21
N GLY A 67 -21.17 3.66 -4.28
CA GLY A 67 -21.60 3.95 -5.65
C GLY A 67 -20.76 5.03 -6.37
N GLN A 68 -19.87 5.73 -5.68
CA GLN A 68 -18.99 6.74 -6.30
C GLN A 68 -17.69 6.08 -6.82
N PRO A 69 -17.05 6.66 -7.85
CA PRO A 69 -15.74 6.22 -8.31
C PRO A 69 -14.69 6.27 -7.18
N LEU A 70 -13.81 5.27 -7.09
CA LEU A 70 -12.73 5.29 -6.11
C LEU A 70 -11.80 6.49 -6.33
N TYR A 71 -11.69 7.01 -7.55
CA TYR A 71 -10.95 8.23 -7.86
C TYR A 71 -11.36 9.40 -6.95
N ASP A 72 -12.67 9.57 -6.72
CA ASP A 72 -13.23 10.66 -5.91
C ASP A 72 -13.30 10.32 -4.41
N CYS A 73 -13.12 9.04 -4.08
CA CYS A 73 -13.15 8.55 -2.70
C CYS A 73 -11.76 8.43 -2.07
N THR A 74 -10.72 8.31 -2.90
CA THR A 74 -9.33 8.13 -2.46
C THR A 74 -8.83 9.37 -1.74
N VAL A 75 -8.34 9.20 -0.52
CA VAL A 75 -7.82 10.28 0.32
C VAL A 75 -6.33 10.56 0.06
N GLY A 76 -5.84 11.71 0.52
CA GLY A 76 -4.52 12.21 0.17
C GLY A 76 -3.36 11.24 0.39
N TYR A 77 -3.27 10.62 1.58
CA TYR A 77 -2.20 9.66 1.86
C TYR A 77 -2.26 8.39 0.98
N GLN A 78 -3.46 7.96 0.58
CA GLN A 78 -3.63 6.83 -0.34
C GLN A 78 -3.13 7.19 -1.75
N TRP A 79 -3.45 8.40 -2.23
CA TRP A 79 -2.90 8.91 -3.48
C TRP A 79 -1.38 8.91 -3.47
N LEU A 80 -0.76 9.42 -2.40
CA LEU A 80 0.68 9.42 -2.24
C LEU A 80 1.23 7.98 -2.22
N PHE A 81 0.62 7.08 -1.45
CA PHE A 81 1.08 5.69 -1.32
C PHE A 81 1.01 4.93 -2.64
N TYR A 82 -0.12 5.03 -3.37
CA TYR A 82 -0.28 4.37 -4.66
C TYR A 82 0.65 4.95 -5.72
N THR A 83 0.70 6.27 -5.84
CA THR A 83 1.50 6.95 -6.87
C THR A 83 2.99 6.74 -6.64
N ALA A 84 3.47 6.91 -5.42
CA ALA A 84 4.88 6.70 -5.11
C ALA A 84 5.30 5.27 -5.44
N ILE A 85 4.62 4.27 -4.90
CA ILE A 85 5.07 2.87 -5.01
C ILE A 85 4.85 2.30 -6.41
N LEU A 86 3.72 2.59 -7.06
CA LEU A 86 3.38 1.99 -8.35
C LEU A 86 3.93 2.76 -9.55
N CYS A 87 4.15 4.08 -9.42
CA CYS A 87 4.46 4.94 -10.56
C CYS A 87 5.89 5.49 -10.57
N THR A 88 6.64 5.44 -9.45
CA THR A 88 8.05 5.84 -9.44
C THR A 88 8.93 4.77 -10.09
N VAL A 89 9.70 5.18 -11.09
CA VAL A 89 10.54 4.28 -11.89
C VAL A 89 11.96 4.83 -12.05
N TYR A 90 12.88 3.98 -12.44
CA TYR A 90 14.22 4.40 -12.85
C TYR A 90 14.13 5.16 -14.18
N ARG A 91 14.89 6.27 -14.31
CA ARG A 91 14.93 7.06 -15.56
C ARG A 91 15.55 6.29 -16.73
N ASP A 92 16.59 5.51 -16.45
CA ASP A 92 17.29 4.66 -17.43
C ASP A 92 16.53 3.35 -17.72
N ASN A 93 15.62 2.93 -16.85
CA ASN A 93 14.79 1.74 -17.03
C ASN A 93 13.35 1.98 -16.56
N PRO A 94 12.49 2.62 -17.38
CA PRO A 94 11.09 2.91 -16.99
C PRO A 94 10.21 1.67 -16.74
N LYS A 95 10.70 0.48 -17.06
CA LYS A 95 10.00 -0.79 -16.72
C LYS A 95 10.24 -1.20 -15.27
N LYS A 96 11.34 -0.75 -14.66
CA LYS A 96 11.71 -1.09 -13.27
C LYS A 96 11.13 -0.04 -12.33
N ARG A 97 10.34 -0.49 -11.34
CA ARG A 97 9.89 0.36 -10.22
C ARG A 97 11.07 0.66 -9.30
N ARG A 98 11.03 1.83 -8.68
CA ARG A 98 11.98 2.20 -7.65
C ARG A 98 11.75 1.39 -6.38
N TYR A 99 10.51 1.46 -5.85
CA TYR A 99 10.19 0.91 -4.54
C TYR A 99 9.85 -0.57 -4.62
N GLU A 100 10.44 -1.33 -3.70
CA GLU A 100 10.22 -2.76 -3.51
C GLU A 100 9.50 -3.04 -2.18
N THR A 101 9.60 -2.12 -1.21
CA THR A 101 8.92 -2.20 0.09
C THR A 101 8.14 -0.91 0.36
N GLY A 102 6.89 -1.07 0.79
CA GLY A 102 6.04 0.00 1.29
C GLY A 102 5.61 -0.25 2.73
N VAL A 103 5.91 0.67 3.65
CA VAL A 103 5.47 0.60 5.05
C VAL A 103 4.41 1.65 5.31
N LEU A 104 3.32 1.24 5.95
CA LEU A 104 2.26 2.15 6.37
C LEU A 104 1.93 1.92 7.85
N GLU A 105 2.32 2.86 8.68
CA GLU A 105 1.84 3.00 10.05
C GLU A 105 0.68 4.00 10.08
N ILE A 106 -0.49 3.55 10.48
CA ILE A 106 -1.68 4.39 10.51
C ILE A 106 -2.70 3.89 11.53
N CYS A 107 -3.37 4.80 12.23
CA CYS A 107 -4.40 4.44 13.21
C CYS A 107 -5.58 3.70 12.58
N ARG A 108 -6.32 2.99 13.43
CA ARG A 108 -7.58 2.33 13.06
C ARG A 108 -8.58 3.34 12.48
N LYS A 109 -9.51 2.88 11.62
CA LYS A 109 -10.57 3.68 10.98
C LYS A 109 -10.09 4.69 9.91
N ASN A 110 -8.83 4.64 9.52
CA ASN A 110 -8.27 5.43 8.42
C ASN A 110 -8.26 4.66 7.08
N PHE A 111 -9.27 3.86 6.80
CA PHE A 111 -9.48 3.12 5.53
C PHE A 111 -8.39 2.11 5.16
N LYS A 112 -7.60 1.59 6.11
CA LYS A 112 -6.49 0.65 5.89
C LYS A 112 -6.90 -0.54 5.00
N THR A 113 -7.98 -1.24 5.33
CA THR A 113 -8.47 -2.42 4.57
C THR A 113 -8.81 -2.08 3.12
N TYR A 114 -9.41 -0.91 2.87
CA TYR A 114 -9.68 -0.44 1.50
C TYR A 114 -8.41 -0.03 0.77
N THR A 115 -7.42 0.53 1.46
CA THR A 115 -6.10 0.81 0.89
C THR A 115 -5.48 -0.47 0.36
N ILE A 116 -5.46 -1.52 1.17
CA ILE A 116 -4.96 -2.86 0.81
C ILE A 116 -5.72 -3.45 -0.38
N ALA A 117 -7.06 -3.45 -0.31
CA ALA A 117 -7.92 -3.98 -1.36
C ALA A 117 -7.67 -3.27 -2.70
N THR A 118 -7.57 -1.95 -2.68
CA THR A 118 -7.30 -1.14 -3.87
C THR A 118 -5.94 -1.46 -4.47
N ILE A 119 -4.88 -1.60 -3.66
CA ILE A 119 -3.55 -2.01 -4.14
C ILE A 119 -3.63 -3.34 -4.89
N PHE A 120 -4.27 -4.36 -4.33
CA PHE A 120 -4.38 -5.65 -5.01
C PHE A 120 -5.16 -5.55 -6.32
N ILE A 121 -6.23 -4.74 -6.38
CA ILE A 121 -6.99 -4.57 -7.63
C ILE A 121 -6.16 -3.84 -8.68
N LEU A 122 -5.42 -2.80 -8.30
CA LEU A 122 -4.48 -2.12 -9.19
C LEU A 122 -3.43 -3.12 -9.74
N LEU A 123 -2.87 -3.96 -8.87
CA LEU A 123 -1.89 -4.98 -9.28
C LEU A 123 -2.50 -6.06 -10.18
N PHE A 124 -3.74 -6.51 -9.96
CA PHE A 124 -4.43 -7.43 -10.88
C PHE A 124 -4.50 -6.90 -12.31
N LEU A 125 -4.67 -5.58 -12.45
CA LEU A 125 -4.89 -4.94 -13.75
C LEU A 125 -3.61 -4.38 -14.39
N THR A 126 -2.49 -4.38 -13.67
CA THR A 126 -1.23 -3.77 -14.14
C THR A 126 -0.03 -4.70 -14.18
N GLU A 127 -0.05 -5.79 -13.39
CA GLU A 127 1.07 -6.72 -13.32
C GLU A 127 1.07 -7.76 -14.47
N PRO A 128 2.22 -8.37 -14.76
CA PRO A 128 2.34 -9.39 -15.79
C PRO A 128 1.45 -10.60 -15.57
N GLN A 129 1.25 -11.39 -16.64
CA GLN A 129 0.55 -12.67 -16.59
C GLN A 129 1.18 -13.61 -15.56
N PHE A 130 0.33 -14.45 -14.94
CA PHE A 130 0.70 -15.47 -13.96
C PHE A 130 1.26 -14.93 -12.65
N SER A 131 1.09 -13.63 -12.38
CA SER A 131 1.51 -13.04 -11.10
C SER A 131 0.73 -13.65 -9.93
N LYS A 132 1.41 -13.81 -8.80
CA LYS A 132 0.82 -14.31 -7.56
C LYS A 132 0.92 -13.26 -6.47
N PHE A 133 -0.20 -13.00 -5.84
CA PHE A 133 -0.33 -12.04 -4.74
C PHE A 133 -0.78 -12.75 -3.48
N TYR A 134 -0.23 -12.34 -2.35
CA TYR A 134 -0.59 -12.89 -1.05
C TYR A 134 -0.89 -11.79 -0.05
N SER A 135 -1.88 -11.99 0.80
CA SER A 135 -1.96 -11.25 2.07
C SER A 135 -1.59 -12.19 3.20
N VAL A 136 -0.88 -11.67 4.19
CA VAL A 136 -0.55 -12.38 5.42
C VAL A 136 -1.12 -11.58 6.58
N ALA A 137 -1.89 -12.24 7.44
CA ALA A 137 -2.46 -11.63 8.63
C ALA A 137 -2.32 -12.58 9.84
N PRO A 138 -2.37 -12.07 11.08
CA PRO A 138 -2.23 -12.89 12.28
C PRO A 138 -3.21 -14.05 12.37
N ASP A 139 -4.41 -13.85 11.87
CA ASP A 139 -5.45 -14.88 11.87
C ASP A 139 -6.27 -14.93 10.57
N GLY A 140 -7.06 -16.00 10.43
CA GLY A 140 -7.86 -16.23 9.23
C GLY A 140 -9.08 -15.30 9.10
N SER A 141 -9.51 -14.58 10.15
CA SER A 141 -10.62 -13.63 10.06
C SER A 141 -10.17 -12.36 9.37
N LEU A 142 -9.01 -11.81 9.77
CA LEU A 142 -8.39 -10.64 9.15
C LEU A 142 -8.03 -10.90 7.68
N SER A 143 -7.47 -12.06 7.38
CA SER A 143 -7.19 -12.45 5.98
C SER A 143 -8.47 -12.51 5.13
N ARG A 144 -9.61 -12.95 5.71
CA ARG A 144 -10.90 -12.96 5.01
C ARG A 144 -11.45 -11.56 4.79
N GLU A 145 -11.29 -10.64 5.74
CA GLU A 145 -11.75 -9.25 5.60
C GLU A 145 -11.10 -8.56 4.38
N ILE A 146 -9.80 -8.74 4.20
CA ILE A 146 -9.09 -8.22 3.02
C ILE A 146 -9.67 -8.82 1.73
N ARG A 147 -9.83 -10.15 1.69
CA ARG A 147 -10.40 -10.84 0.53
C ARG A 147 -11.82 -10.36 0.21
N GLU A 148 -12.63 -10.15 1.23
CA GLU A 148 -13.99 -9.64 1.08
C GLU A 148 -14.01 -8.23 0.55
N ALA A 149 -13.16 -7.33 1.06
CA ALA A 149 -13.04 -5.96 0.57
C ALA A 149 -12.63 -5.93 -0.92
N ILE A 150 -11.67 -6.79 -1.34
CA ILE A 150 -11.30 -6.94 -2.75
C ILE A 150 -12.51 -7.41 -3.57
N ALA A 151 -13.19 -8.47 -3.12
CA ALA A 151 -14.31 -9.07 -3.83
C ALA A 151 -15.51 -8.12 -3.95
N GLU A 152 -15.84 -7.39 -2.89
CA GLU A 152 -16.90 -6.40 -2.87
C GLU A 152 -16.61 -5.27 -3.86
N THR A 153 -15.39 -4.71 -3.83
CA THR A 153 -15.00 -3.63 -4.74
C THR A 153 -15.04 -4.09 -6.21
N ILE A 154 -14.56 -5.29 -6.51
CA ILE A 154 -14.61 -5.84 -7.87
C ILE A 154 -16.08 -6.02 -8.33
N ARG A 155 -16.93 -6.60 -7.50
CA ARG A 155 -18.34 -6.83 -7.84
C ARG A 155 -19.14 -5.54 -8.00
N SER A 156 -18.82 -4.51 -7.25
CA SER A 156 -19.42 -3.18 -7.34
C SER A 156 -18.94 -2.38 -8.56
N SER A 157 -17.94 -2.88 -9.29
CA SER A 157 -17.30 -2.20 -10.43
C SER A 157 -17.59 -2.97 -11.74
N PRO A 158 -18.74 -2.73 -12.40
CA PRO A 158 -19.16 -3.52 -13.58
C PRO A 158 -18.12 -3.56 -14.69
N LEU A 159 -17.53 -2.41 -15.04
CA LEU A 159 -16.50 -2.30 -16.09
C LEU A 159 -15.22 -3.11 -15.80
N VAL A 160 -14.96 -3.42 -14.53
CA VAL A 160 -13.83 -4.25 -14.11
C VAL A 160 -14.22 -5.71 -13.99
N TYR A 161 -15.41 -5.99 -13.44
CA TYR A 161 -15.88 -7.33 -13.15
C TYR A 161 -16.25 -8.12 -14.40
N GLU A 162 -16.90 -7.47 -15.40
CA GLU A 162 -17.45 -8.10 -16.60
C GLU A 162 -16.96 -7.40 -17.87
N TYR A 163 -16.90 -8.16 -18.96
CA TYR A 163 -16.67 -7.66 -20.31
C TYR A 163 -17.43 -8.52 -21.30
N HIS A 164 -18.36 -7.93 -22.07
CA HIS A 164 -19.27 -8.65 -23.00
C HIS A 164 -19.88 -9.90 -22.35
N ASP A 165 -20.61 -9.70 -21.23
CA ASP A 165 -21.31 -10.73 -20.45
C ASP A 165 -20.40 -11.84 -19.89
N THR A 166 -19.08 -11.67 -19.97
CA THR A 166 -18.10 -12.62 -19.45
C THR A 166 -17.43 -12.09 -18.19
N LYS A 167 -17.62 -12.80 -17.08
CA LYS A 167 -16.95 -12.48 -15.83
C LYS A 167 -15.43 -12.63 -15.95
N ARG A 168 -14.73 -11.52 -15.74
CA ARG A 168 -13.25 -11.47 -15.80
C ARG A 168 -12.61 -12.03 -14.55
N PHE A 169 -13.31 -12.02 -13.42
CA PHE A 169 -12.80 -12.54 -12.16
C PHE A 169 -13.53 -13.83 -11.75
N LYS A 170 -12.73 -14.79 -11.25
CA LYS A 170 -13.22 -15.95 -10.51
C LYS A 170 -12.94 -15.70 -9.03
N ILE A 171 -14.00 -15.52 -8.25
CA ILE A 171 -13.93 -15.19 -6.82
C ILE A 171 -14.36 -16.42 -6.04
N LEU A 172 -13.42 -17.07 -5.36
CA LEU A 172 -13.64 -18.22 -4.49
C LEU A 172 -13.45 -17.83 -3.02
N ARG A 173 -13.75 -18.75 -2.12
CA ARG A 173 -13.60 -18.54 -0.67
C ARG A 173 -12.15 -18.27 -0.26
N ASP A 174 -11.20 -18.91 -0.91
CA ASP A 174 -9.79 -18.97 -0.58
C ASP A 174 -8.86 -18.35 -1.64
N SER A 175 -9.45 -17.77 -2.70
CA SER A 175 -8.66 -17.13 -3.75
C SER A 175 -9.51 -16.23 -4.64
N ILE A 176 -8.84 -15.29 -5.31
CA ILE A 176 -9.40 -14.49 -6.39
C ILE A 176 -8.48 -14.62 -7.60
N THR A 177 -9.04 -14.95 -8.77
CA THR A 177 -8.28 -15.07 -10.01
C THR A 177 -8.79 -14.10 -11.06
N PHE A 178 -7.90 -13.28 -11.61
CA PHE A 178 -8.16 -12.46 -12.80
C PHE A 178 -7.88 -13.30 -14.04
N LYS A 179 -8.92 -13.74 -14.73
CA LYS A 179 -8.84 -14.69 -15.84
C LYS A 179 -7.99 -14.22 -17.02
N PRO A 180 -8.05 -12.94 -17.47
CA PRO A 180 -7.32 -12.49 -18.64
C PRO A 180 -5.80 -12.66 -18.55
N THR A 181 -5.24 -12.58 -17.35
CA THR A 181 -3.80 -12.73 -17.10
C THR A 181 -3.46 -13.96 -16.27
N ALA A 182 -4.45 -14.75 -15.85
CA ALA A 182 -4.29 -15.86 -14.89
C ALA A 182 -3.59 -15.46 -13.59
N THR A 183 -3.71 -14.19 -13.21
CA THR A 183 -3.14 -13.65 -11.97
C THR A 183 -4.00 -14.07 -10.79
N GLN A 184 -3.37 -14.44 -9.67
CA GLN A 184 -4.06 -14.97 -8.50
C GLN A 184 -3.71 -14.17 -7.24
N TYR A 185 -4.73 -13.96 -6.39
CA TYR A 185 -4.58 -13.53 -5.01
C TYR A 185 -5.03 -14.65 -4.07
N ILE A 186 -4.23 -14.90 -3.03
CA ILE A 186 -4.45 -15.95 -2.03
C ILE A 186 -4.24 -15.36 -0.64
N PRO A 187 -5.30 -15.30 0.21
CA PRO A 187 -5.15 -14.90 1.60
C PRO A 187 -4.47 -16.02 2.39
N LEU A 188 -3.50 -15.65 3.24
CA LEU A 188 -2.82 -16.55 4.15
C LEU A 188 -3.03 -16.07 5.59
N SER A 189 -3.28 -17.01 6.49
CA SER A 189 -3.18 -16.78 7.93
C SER A 189 -1.79 -17.17 8.43
N TYR A 190 -1.35 -16.55 9.53
CA TYR A 190 -0.09 -16.92 10.16
C TYR A 190 0.01 -18.43 10.39
N SER A 191 1.10 -19.01 9.98
CA SER A 191 1.46 -20.41 10.23
C SER A 191 2.96 -20.59 9.95
N THR A 192 3.67 -21.24 10.87
CA THR A 192 5.11 -21.50 10.73
C THR A 192 5.46 -22.50 9.63
N SER A 193 4.49 -23.22 9.06
CA SER A 193 4.76 -24.27 8.06
C SER A 193 4.19 -24.00 6.67
N ARG A 194 3.40 -22.95 6.48
CA ARG A 194 2.67 -22.70 5.21
C ARG A 194 3.19 -21.52 4.40
N MET A 195 4.20 -20.81 4.89
CA MET A 195 4.76 -19.64 4.21
C MET A 195 5.85 -20.01 3.22
N ASP A 196 6.59 -21.08 3.49
CA ASP A 196 7.69 -21.53 2.64
C ASP A 196 7.24 -21.97 1.25
N GLY A 197 8.10 -21.82 0.26
CA GLY A 197 7.86 -22.22 -1.13
C GLY A 197 6.89 -21.33 -1.88
N LYS A 198 6.46 -20.19 -1.33
CA LYS A 198 5.69 -19.19 -2.05
C LYS A 198 6.62 -18.31 -2.90
N LEU A 199 6.13 -17.91 -4.08
CA LEU A 199 6.85 -17.01 -4.99
C LEU A 199 5.97 -15.77 -5.24
N PRO A 200 5.89 -14.84 -4.29
CA PRO A 200 5.00 -13.68 -4.40
C PRO A 200 5.57 -12.62 -5.34
N ASN A 201 4.83 -12.24 -6.39
CA ASN A 201 5.11 -11.00 -7.11
C ASN A 201 4.81 -9.78 -6.21
N ALA A 202 3.73 -9.89 -5.42
CA ALA A 202 3.44 -8.93 -4.37
C ALA A 202 2.88 -9.63 -3.14
N PHE A 203 3.19 -9.11 -1.94
CA PHE A 203 2.52 -9.50 -0.73
C PHE A 203 2.17 -8.29 0.14
N ILE A 204 1.16 -8.44 0.96
CA ILE A 204 0.81 -7.48 2.00
C ILE A 204 0.75 -8.22 3.33
N ALA A 205 1.56 -7.81 4.28
CA ALA A 205 1.46 -8.21 5.67
C ALA A 205 0.64 -7.16 6.43
N ASP A 206 -0.53 -7.55 6.91
CA ASP A 206 -1.46 -6.68 7.64
C ASP A 206 -1.47 -7.03 9.13
N GLU A 207 -1.68 -6.02 9.98
CA GLU A 207 -1.65 -6.10 11.44
C GLU A 207 -0.34 -6.75 11.96
N VAL A 208 0.78 -6.31 11.38
CA VAL A 208 2.11 -6.87 11.68
C VAL A 208 2.50 -6.70 13.14
N GLY A 209 2.02 -5.64 13.80
CA GLY A 209 2.21 -5.45 15.25
C GLY A 209 1.59 -6.55 16.13
N ALA A 210 0.65 -7.33 15.60
CA ALA A 210 0.06 -8.47 16.28
C ALA A 210 0.74 -9.82 15.95
N LEU A 211 1.71 -9.84 15.06
CA LEU A 211 2.47 -11.06 14.74
C LEU A 211 3.45 -11.38 15.89
N PRO A 212 3.56 -12.63 16.31
CA PRO A 212 4.49 -13.01 17.37
C PRO A 212 5.96 -13.01 16.93
N ILE A 213 6.23 -13.16 15.63
CA ILE A 213 7.59 -13.18 15.04
C ILE A 213 7.57 -12.65 13.61
N ALA A 214 8.73 -12.22 13.11
CA ALA A 214 8.91 -11.66 11.75
C ALA A 214 8.88 -12.73 10.64
N TYR A 215 8.95 -14.03 10.96
CA TYR A 215 9.05 -15.13 10.00
C TYR A 215 8.09 -15.03 8.79
N PRO A 216 6.79 -14.67 8.93
CA PRO A 216 5.92 -14.58 7.77
C PRO A 216 6.37 -13.55 6.72
N ILE A 217 6.92 -12.43 7.18
CA ILE A 217 7.43 -11.37 6.32
C ILE A 217 8.73 -11.82 5.64
N GLU A 218 9.64 -12.41 6.43
CA GLU A 218 10.92 -12.93 5.94
C GLU A 218 10.72 -14.03 4.89
N ALA A 219 9.78 -14.94 5.13
CA ALA A 219 9.42 -16.00 4.17
C ALA A 219 8.88 -15.44 2.85
N MET A 220 8.01 -14.39 2.91
CA MET A 220 7.52 -13.73 1.71
C MET A 220 8.66 -12.98 0.97
N ARG A 221 9.51 -12.24 1.68
CA ARG A 221 10.67 -11.54 1.10
C ARG A 221 11.66 -12.51 0.45
N SER A 222 11.95 -13.62 1.09
CA SER A 222 12.85 -14.65 0.53
C SER A 222 12.31 -15.25 -0.77
N GLY A 223 10.99 -15.44 -0.87
CA GLY A 223 10.32 -15.89 -2.09
C GLY A 223 10.37 -14.90 -3.26
N GLN A 224 10.78 -13.66 -3.03
CA GLN A 224 10.84 -12.60 -4.05
C GLN A 224 12.24 -12.39 -4.67
N LEU A 225 13.24 -13.15 -4.29
CA LEU A 225 14.65 -12.91 -4.69
C LEU A 225 14.86 -12.78 -6.20
N ASN A 226 14.12 -13.53 -7.01
CA ASN A 226 14.26 -13.57 -8.47
C ASN A 226 13.13 -12.81 -9.21
N ILE A 227 12.35 -11.99 -8.51
CA ILE A 227 11.24 -11.27 -9.11
C ILE A 227 11.66 -9.83 -9.42
N LEU A 228 11.57 -9.43 -10.67
CA LEU A 228 11.84 -8.08 -11.14
C LEU A 228 10.90 -7.08 -10.56
N ASN A 229 10.34 -6.41 -10.29
CA ASN A 229 9.28 -5.53 -9.77
C ASN A 229 8.53 -6.15 -8.58
N LYS A 230 9.25 -6.85 -7.71
CA LYS A 230 8.69 -7.36 -6.45
C LYS A 230 8.13 -6.22 -5.60
N LEU A 231 7.09 -6.53 -4.84
CA LEU A 231 6.49 -5.60 -3.88
C LEU A 231 6.16 -6.31 -2.57
N GLY A 232 6.59 -5.73 -1.47
CA GLY A 232 6.19 -6.12 -0.13
C GLY A 232 5.57 -4.92 0.60
N PHE A 233 4.34 -5.06 1.10
CA PHE A 233 3.70 -4.03 1.90
C PHE A 233 3.59 -4.51 3.34
N ILE A 234 4.04 -3.67 4.26
CA ILE A 234 4.01 -3.90 5.69
C ILE A 234 3.09 -2.86 6.31
N ILE A 235 1.96 -3.29 6.79
CA ILE A 235 0.91 -2.37 7.22
C ILE A 235 0.44 -2.74 8.62
N SER A 236 0.39 -1.79 9.52
CA SER A 236 -0.14 -2.01 10.87
C SER A 236 -0.58 -0.70 11.52
N THR A 237 -1.36 -0.85 12.58
CA THR A 237 -1.45 0.16 13.63
C THR A 237 -0.29 -0.06 14.62
N LYS A 238 0.06 0.96 15.40
CA LYS A 238 0.97 0.80 16.53
C LYS A 238 0.33 -0.07 17.60
N TYR A 239 1.09 -1.03 18.11
CA TYR A 239 0.67 -1.93 19.20
C TYR A 239 1.33 -1.53 20.51
N PRO A 240 0.70 -1.81 21.69
CA PRO A 240 1.27 -1.47 23.00
C PRO A 240 2.53 -2.28 23.35
N THR A 241 2.71 -3.45 22.72
CA THR A 241 3.89 -4.29 22.92
C THR A 241 5.08 -3.71 22.18
N ILE A 242 6.18 -3.47 22.88
CA ILE A 242 7.39 -2.80 22.35
C ILE A 242 8.20 -3.76 21.45
N ASP A 243 8.20 -5.05 21.75
CA ASP A 243 8.95 -6.07 21.01
C ASP A 243 8.02 -6.81 20.04
N ASN A 244 7.74 -6.19 18.91
CA ASN A 244 6.97 -6.82 17.84
C ASN A 244 7.61 -6.52 16.48
N PRO A 245 7.37 -7.35 15.44
CA PRO A 245 8.00 -7.20 14.13
C PRO A 245 7.72 -5.85 13.45
N PHE A 246 6.62 -5.19 13.77
CA PHE A 246 6.29 -3.90 13.16
C PHE A 246 7.15 -2.77 13.72
N GLU A 247 7.49 -2.79 15.00
CA GLU A 247 8.42 -1.80 15.59
C GLU A 247 9.79 -1.85 14.94
N ASP A 248 10.28 -3.02 14.55
CA ASP A 248 11.55 -3.15 13.84
C ASP A 248 11.49 -2.53 12.42
N GLU A 249 10.36 -2.74 11.71
CA GLU A 249 10.10 -2.11 10.42
C GLU A 249 9.99 -0.58 10.54
N VAL A 250 9.33 -0.07 11.58
CA VAL A 250 9.24 1.38 11.86
C VAL A 250 10.60 1.97 12.20
N LYS A 251 11.38 1.33 13.07
CA LYS A 251 12.76 1.77 13.39
C LYS A 251 13.64 1.80 12.14
N TYR A 252 13.56 0.78 11.30
CA TYR A 252 14.29 0.74 10.04
C TYR A 252 13.84 1.87 9.10
N SER A 253 12.53 2.08 8.94
CA SER A 253 11.96 3.18 8.16
C SER A 253 12.50 4.55 8.59
N LYS A 254 12.56 4.82 9.90
CA LYS A 254 13.11 6.06 10.45
C LYS A 254 14.58 6.23 10.11
N ARG A 255 15.38 5.17 10.22
CA ARG A 255 16.82 5.19 9.86
C ARG A 255 17.03 5.50 8.37
N VAL A 256 16.18 4.96 7.49
CA VAL A 256 16.19 5.26 6.05
C VAL A 256 15.85 6.73 5.81
N LEU A 257 14.78 7.24 6.43
CA LEU A 257 14.34 8.63 6.29
C LEU A 257 15.31 9.65 6.89
N ASP A 258 15.96 9.31 8.01
CA ASP A 258 17.03 10.11 8.62
C ASP A 258 18.38 9.95 7.88
N ARG A 259 18.43 9.18 6.76
CA ARG A 259 19.63 8.91 5.94
C ARG A 259 20.77 8.20 6.68
N LEU A 260 20.43 7.48 7.74
CA LEU A 260 21.37 6.62 8.48
C LEU A 260 21.53 5.25 7.80
N GLU A 261 20.56 4.86 6.97
CA GLU A 261 20.61 3.68 6.11
C GLU A 261 20.38 4.09 4.64
N LYS A 262 21.08 3.40 3.73
CA LYS A 262 20.94 3.62 2.29
C LYS A 262 20.05 2.56 1.68
N ASP A 263 18.74 2.74 1.78
CA ASP A 263 17.77 1.91 1.07
C ASP A 263 16.85 2.78 0.23
N GLU A 264 17.21 2.97 -1.04
CA GLU A 264 16.43 3.76 -1.99
C GLU A 264 15.16 3.03 -2.47
N THR A 265 15.01 1.75 -2.15
CA THR A 265 13.88 0.89 -2.55
C THR A 265 12.76 0.85 -1.51
N TYR A 266 12.93 1.56 -0.39
CA TYR A 266 12.03 1.59 0.74
C TYR A 266 11.19 2.86 0.75
N PHE A 267 9.89 2.73 0.89
CA PHE A 267 8.94 3.83 1.03
C PHE A 267 8.13 3.67 2.30
N SER A 268 7.99 4.72 3.09
CA SER A 268 7.25 4.61 4.34
C SER A 268 6.40 5.85 4.65
N LEU A 269 5.18 5.63 5.11
CA LEU A 269 4.33 6.65 5.71
C LEU A 269 4.06 6.27 7.16
N LEU A 270 4.67 7.01 8.08
CA LEU A 270 4.60 6.76 9.52
C LEU A 270 3.73 7.85 10.16
N TYR A 271 2.43 7.58 10.28
CA TYR A 271 1.46 8.45 10.94
C TYR A 271 1.48 8.20 12.44
N GLU A 272 2.64 8.43 13.07
CA GLU A 272 2.78 8.50 14.51
C GLU A 272 3.04 9.95 14.93
N PRO A 273 2.54 10.41 16.07
CA PRO A 273 2.76 11.77 16.53
C PRO A 273 4.23 12.01 16.87
N ASP A 274 4.69 13.23 16.61
CA ASP A 274 6.06 13.66 16.94
C ASP A 274 6.29 13.70 18.46
N GLU A 275 5.23 13.97 19.21
CA GLU A 275 5.18 13.99 20.67
C GLU A 275 4.03 13.10 21.18
N THR A 276 4.23 12.42 22.30
CA THR A 276 3.18 11.56 22.89
C THR A 276 2.70 12.05 24.27
N GLN A 277 3.42 12.99 24.89
CA GLN A 277 3.02 13.55 26.18
C GLN A 277 1.85 14.51 26.01
N GLY A 278 0.85 14.41 26.90
CA GLY A 278 -0.31 15.30 26.90
C GLY A 278 -1.35 15.01 25.80
N TRP A 279 -1.37 13.81 25.24
CA TRP A 279 -2.29 13.40 24.17
C TRP A 279 -3.78 13.58 24.55
N GLU A 280 -4.11 13.52 25.85
CA GLU A 280 -5.48 13.67 26.37
C GLU A 280 -6.04 15.10 26.16
N THR A 281 -5.16 16.09 26.01
CA THR A 281 -5.53 17.52 25.92
C THR A 281 -4.98 18.23 24.68
N ASN A 282 -4.21 17.52 23.85
CA ASN A 282 -3.58 18.08 22.67
C ASN A 282 -4.12 17.43 21.39
N ASP A 283 -5.07 18.09 20.75
CA ASP A 283 -5.70 17.64 19.51
C ASP A 283 -4.69 17.42 18.36
N LEU A 284 -3.56 18.14 18.35
CA LEU A 284 -2.52 17.99 17.34
C LEU A 284 -1.96 16.55 17.31
N ILE A 285 -1.75 15.95 18.48
CA ILE A 285 -1.25 14.57 18.60
C ILE A 285 -2.22 13.59 17.92
N LEU A 286 -3.53 13.79 18.15
CA LEU A 286 -4.56 12.96 17.52
C LEU A 286 -4.63 13.18 16.00
N GLN A 287 -4.53 14.43 15.55
CA GLN A 287 -4.54 14.77 14.12
C GLN A 287 -3.35 14.19 13.38
N GLN A 288 -2.13 14.22 13.97
CA GLN A 288 -0.93 13.62 13.37
C GLN A 288 -1.08 12.11 13.14
N SER A 289 -1.84 11.41 14.00
CA SER A 289 -2.08 9.97 13.85
C SER A 289 -3.25 9.62 12.92
N ASN A 290 -4.08 10.60 12.58
CA ASN A 290 -5.33 10.40 11.84
C ASN A 290 -5.42 11.31 10.60
N PRO A 291 -4.73 10.97 9.51
CA PRO A 291 -4.65 11.81 8.31
C PRO A 291 -5.98 11.99 7.56
N VAL A 292 -7.06 11.38 8.04
CA VAL A 292 -8.40 11.41 7.43
C VAL A 292 -9.43 12.06 8.37
N ALA A 293 -9.03 12.45 9.56
CA ALA A 293 -9.92 13.09 10.55
C ALA A 293 -10.28 14.53 10.17
#